data_8cb240ee46811a86079c73fcef2f82eb
#
_entry.id   8cb240ee46811a86079c73fcef2f82eb
#
_cell.length_a   1.000
_cell.length_b   1.000
_cell.length_c   1.000
_cell.angle_alpha   90.00
_cell.angle_beta   90.00
_cell.angle_gamma   90.00
#
_symmetry.space_group_name_H-M   'P 1'
#
loop_
_entity.id
_entity.type
_entity.pdbx_description
1 polymer ?
#
loop_
_entity_poly.entity_id
_entity_poly.type
_entity_poly.pdbx_seq_one_letter_code
_entity_poly.pdbx_strand_id
1 'polypeptide(L)'
;VRERDQSGDPGERLFARYAHAPNALGYCGPTAAAVLQQAACGLPTEAGAVRRVARQFSGVWPYQVLMGEQLGLDPLSEGVGRAYWTGSEDTDRVDSRVLGERLIERFAAQAGHYWSHLDAELLSEVSPTHVFHVLGVYPWTRLLATGLPEPLHVLDSCRIRAGRVLDVDEDSVLVEVDVLAYDQRLVVDEPRPERVTRRTEDGVMADFDEGDWAALHWSFACDRLTAAQAATLIASSAEQVTLTNVRLTLPKT
;
A
#
# COMPACT_ATOMS: atom_id res chain seq x y z
N VAL A 1 -2.03 37.77 -12.04
CA VAL A 1 -2.77 36.74 -11.25
C VAL A 1 -2.52 35.45 -11.98
N ARG A 2 -1.62 34.57 -11.47
CA ARG A 2 -1.44 33.22 -11.99
C ARG A 2 -2.70 32.45 -11.58
N GLU A 3 -3.46 31.95 -12.54
CA GLU A 3 -4.43 30.88 -12.32
C GLU A 3 -3.72 29.79 -11.51
N ARG A 4 -4.16 29.54 -10.30
CA ARG A 4 -3.79 28.33 -9.56
C ARG A 4 -4.37 27.18 -10.37
N ASP A 5 -3.49 26.37 -10.92
CA ASP A 5 -3.82 25.07 -11.50
C ASP A 5 -4.75 24.36 -10.50
N GLN A 6 -5.96 24.03 -10.92
CA GLN A 6 -6.98 23.40 -10.07
C GLN A 6 -6.77 21.88 -9.95
N SER A 7 -5.64 21.36 -10.42
CA SER A 7 -5.23 19.99 -10.12
C SER A 7 -4.89 19.93 -8.63
N GLY A 8 -5.59 19.09 -7.87
CA GLY A 8 -5.39 18.92 -6.43
C GLY A 8 -3.93 18.61 -6.08
N ASP A 9 -3.58 18.74 -4.81
CA ASP A 9 -2.23 18.43 -4.31
C ASP A 9 -1.76 17.05 -4.80
N PRO A 10 -0.60 16.92 -5.49
CA PRO A 10 -0.12 15.65 -6.04
C PRO A 10 0.00 14.54 -5.01
N GLY A 11 0.39 14.87 -3.78
CA GLY A 11 0.53 13.90 -2.70
C GLY A 11 -0.83 13.44 -2.16
N GLU A 12 -1.81 14.34 -2.02
CA GLU A 12 -3.18 13.96 -1.67
C GLU A 12 -3.82 13.08 -2.76
N ARG A 13 -3.56 13.38 -4.03
CA ARG A 13 -4.01 12.55 -5.15
C ARG A 13 -3.35 11.17 -5.12
N LEU A 14 -2.05 11.11 -4.87
CA LEU A 14 -1.31 9.85 -4.74
C LEU A 14 -1.89 9.00 -3.60
N PHE A 15 -2.07 9.58 -2.41
CA PHE A 15 -2.71 8.89 -1.29
C PHE A 15 -4.09 8.34 -1.69
N ALA A 16 -4.91 9.16 -2.33
CA ALA A 16 -6.26 8.78 -2.73
C ALA A 16 -6.28 7.60 -3.71
N ARG A 17 -5.38 7.57 -4.69
CA ARG A 17 -5.25 6.46 -5.66
C ARG A 17 -5.01 5.12 -4.98
N TYR A 18 -4.10 5.07 -4.01
CA TYR A 18 -3.79 3.83 -3.31
C TYR A 18 -4.81 3.49 -2.22
N ALA A 19 -5.36 4.48 -1.52
CA ALA A 19 -6.31 4.27 -0.44
C ALA A 19 -7.73 3.95 -0.93
N HIS A 20 -8.10 4.33 -2.17
CA HIS A 20 -9.46 4.15 -2.70
C HIS A 20 -9.88 2.69 -2.73
N ALA A 21 -9.09 1.79 -3.30
CA ALA A 21 -9.46 0.39 -3.50
C ALA A 21 -9.85 -0.33 -2.19
N PRO A 22 -8.99 -0.40 -1.15
CA PRO A 22 -9.36 -1.03 0.11
C PRO A 22 -10.49 -0.30 0.84
N ASN A 23 -10.64 1.02 0.63
CA ASN A 23 -11.74 1.78 1.21
C ASN A 23 -13.08 1.45 0.56
N ALA A 24 -13.14 1.40 -0.76
CA ALA A 24 -14.34 1.05 -1.52
C ALA A 24 -14.82 -0.38 -1.20
N LEU A 25 -13.89 -1.29 -0.91
CA LEU A 25 -14.16 -2.67 -0.52
C LEU A 25 -14.45 -2.85 0.99
N GLY A 26 -14.35 -1.78 1.78
CA GLY A 26 -14.66 -1.81 3.21
C GLY A 26 -13.54 -2.38 4.11
N TYR A 27 -12.32 -2.56 3.59
CA TYR A 27 -11.20 -3.10 4.37
C TYR A 27 -10.45 -2.05 5.18
N CYS A 28 -10.42 -0.80 4.74
CA CYS A 28 -9.60 0.23 5.38
C CYS A 28 -10.22 1.62 5.31
N GLY A 29 -10.04 2.41 6.37
CA GLY A 29 -10.52 3.78 6.45
C GLY A 29 -12.00 3.92 6.79
N PRO A 30 -12.59 5.12 6.62
CA PRO A 30 -14.00 5.37 6.89
C PRO A 30 -14.88 4.77 5.78
N THR A 31 -16.16 4.52 6.10
CA THR A 31 -17.10 3.94 5.16
C THR A 31 -17.25 4.80 3.89
N ALA A 32 -16.99 4.20 2.72
CA ALA A 32 -17.23 4.74 1.38
C ALA A 32 -16.88 6.23 1.21
N ALA A 33 -15.61 6.57 1.33
CA ALA A 33 -15.15 7.95 1.22
C ALA A 33 -15.12 8.42 -0.26
N ALA A 34 -16.21 8.98 -0.76
CA ALA A 34 -16.33 9.51 -2.13
C ALA A 34 -15.21 10.50 -2.49
N VAL A 35 -14.71 11.27 -1.51
CA VAL A 35 -13.58 12.19 -1.73
C VAL A 35 -12.31 11.50 -2.20
N LEU A 36 -12.07 10.24 -1.81
CA LEU A 36 -10.91 9.49 -2.30
C LEU A 36 -11.06 9.16 -3.78
N GLN A 37 -12.26 8.77 -4.21
CA GLN A 37 -12.54 8.49 -5.60
C GLN A 37 -12.35 9.72 -6.47
N GLN A 38 -12.90 10.88 -6.07
CA GLN A 38 -12.75 12.17 -6.77
C GLN A 38 -11.27 12.56 -6.86
N ALA A 39 -10.56 12.56 -5.73
CA ALA A 39 -9.14 12.92 -5.70
C ALA A 39 -8.27 11.97 -6.52
N ALA A 40 -8.55 10.66 -6.50
CA ALA A 40 -7.82 9.66 -7.30
C ALA A 40 -7.92 9.93 -8.80
N CYS A 41 -9.09 10.38 -9.26
CA CYS A 41 -9.33 10.80 -10.65
C CYS A 41 -8.83 12.21 -10.96
N GLY A 42 -8.26 12.93 -9.99
CA GLY A 42 -7.76 14.30 -10.16
C GLY A 42 -8.86 15.36 -10.24
N LEU A 43 -10.06 15.04 -9.78
CA LEU A 43 -11.15 16.00 -9.67
C LEU A 43 -10.93 16.93 -8.47
N PRO A 44 -11.39 18.18 -8.53
CA PRO A 44 -11.31 19.11 -7.41
C PRO A 44 -12.05 18.56 -6.18
N THR A 45 -11.40 18.67 -5.02
CA THR A 45 -12.00 18.34 -3.72
C THR A 45 -11.97 19.54 -2.80
N GLU A 46 -12.82 19.56 -1.77
CA GLU A 46 -12.75 20.59 -0.75
C GLU A 46 -11.37 20.58 -0.07
N ALA A 47 -10.81 21.76 0.18
CA ALA A 47 -9.51 21.91 0.82
C ALA A 47 -9.39 21.10 2.13
N GLY A 48 -8.38 20.24 2.24
CA GLY A 48 -8.13 19.35 3.35
C GLY A 48 -9.12 18.19 3.52
N ALA A 49 -10.02 17.95 2.56
CA ALA A 49 -10.97 16.83 2.63
C ALA A 49 -10.24 15.48 2.59
N VAL A 50 -9.28 15.31 1.68
CA VAL A 50 -8.45 14.10 1.62
C VAL A 50 -7.70 13.89 2.94
N ARG A 51 -7.12 14.94 3.51
CA ARG A 51 -6.43 14.87 4.81
C ARG A 51 -7.35 14.46 5.96
N ARG A 52 -8.58 14.97 5.99
CA ARG A 52 -9.57 14.57 7.02
C ARG A 52 -9.90 13.08 6.92
N VAL A 53 -10.01 12.56 5.71
CA VAL A 53 -10.23 11.12 5.47
C VAL A 53 -8.98 10.30 5.77
N ALA A 54 -7.79 10.74 5.33
CA ALA A 54 -6.53 10.04 5.56
C ALA A 54 -6.26 9.79 7.06
N ARG A 55 -6.60 10.74 7.93
CA ARG A 55 -6.48 10.60 9.39
C ARG A 55 -7.32 9.46 9.98
N GLN A 56 -8.32 8.98 9.26
CA GLN A 56 -9.20 7.90 9.70
C GLN A 56 -8.68 6.51 9.25
N PHE A 57 -7.61 6.47 8.47
CA PHE A 57 -6.91 5.23 8.13
C PHE A 57 -5.97 4.85 9.28
N SER A 58 -6.50 4.18 10.30
CA SER A 58 -5.78 3.86 11.54
C SER A 58 -4.48 3.07 11.34
N GLY A 59 -4.38 2.29 10.28
CA GLY A 59 -3.17 1.57 9.91
C GLY A 59 -2.16 2.43 9.14
N VAL A 60 -2.62 3.17 8.12
CA VAL A 60 -1.75 3.92 7.18
C VAL A 60 -1.29 5.25 7.77
N TRP A 61 -2.19 6.01 8.39
CA TRP A 61 -1.91 7.35 8.88
C TRP A 61 -0.71 7.44 9.85
N PRO A 62 -0.51 6.50 10.80
CA PRO A 62 0.69 6.48 11.63
C PRO A 62 2.00 6.45 10.83
N TYR A 63 2.08 5.66 9.76
CA TYR A 63 3.26 5.64 8.89
C TYR A 63 3.49 6.98 8.21
N GLN A 64 2.45 7.55 7.61
CA GLN A 64 2.55 8.85 6.92
C GLN A 64 3.07 9.95 7.87
N VAL A 65 2.59 9.98 9.11
CA VAL A 65 3.02 10.96 10.11
C VAL A 65 4.47 10.71 10.52
N LEU A 66 4.83 9.48 10.91
CA LEU A 66 6.16 9.17 11.43
C LEU A 66 7.25 9.30 10.37
N MET A 67 6.95 8.90 9.13
CA MET A 67 7.86 9.08 8.00
C MET A 67 8.00 10.56 7.63
N GLY A 68 6.89 11.31 7.60
CA GLY A 68 6.91 12.74 7.37
C GLY A 68 7.76 13.49 8.40
N GLU A 69 7.67 13.14 9.68
CA GLU A 69 8.51 13.70 10.74
C GLU A 69 10.00 13.43 10.52
N GLN A 70 10.37 12.19 10.15
CA GLN A 70 11.76 11.84 9.90
C GLN A 70 12.34 12.50 8.65
N LEU A 71 11.52 12.64 7.60
CA LEU A 71 11.93 13.23 6.33
C LEU A 71 11.87 14.77 6.34
N GLY A 72 11.20 15.38 7.33
CA GLY A 72 10.94 16.82 7.36
C GLY A 72 9.92 17.24 6.29
N LEU A 73 8.98 16.35 5.94
CA LEU A 73 7.98 16.55 4.90
C LEU A 73 6.55 16.49 5.47
N ASP A 74 5.61 17.06 4.72
CA ASP A 74 4.18 16.88 5.06
C ASP A 74 3.79 15.40 4.95
N PRO A 75 2.99 14.85 5.88
CA PRO A 75 2.54 13.45 5.83
C PRO A 75 1.85 13.02 4.55
N LEU A 76 1.19 13.94 3.84
CA LEU A 76 0.57 13.67 2.55
C LEU A 76 1.37 14.20 1.36
N SER A 77 2.64 14.55 1.55
CA SER A 77 3.51 14.91 0.41
C SER A 77 3.73 13.71 -0.51
N GLU A 78 3.98 13.97 -1.77
CA GLU A 78 4.28 12.92 -2.76
C GLU A 78 5.51 12.10 -2.34
N GLY A 79 6.55 12.73 -1.75
CA GLY A 79 7.75 12.03 -1.27
C GLY A 79 7.43 10.97 -0.21
N VAL A 80 6.66 11.33 0.83
CA VAL A 80 6.20 10.39 1.86
C VAL A 80 5.31 9.30 1.26
N GLY A 81 4.38 9.67 0.38
CA GLY A 81 3.50 8.74 -0.30
C GLY A 81 4.28 7.72 -1.14
N ARG A 82 5.22 8.18 -1.98
CA ARG A 82 6.06 7.30 -2.79
C ARG A 82 6.90 6.36 -1.92
N ALA A 83 7.57 6.88 -0.90
CA ALA A 83 8.36 6.07 0.01
C ALA A 83 7.55 4.95 0.66
N TYR A 84 6.32 5.24 1.08
CA TYR A 84 5.46 4.28 1.74
C TYR A 84 4.80 3.27 0.79
N TRP A 85 4.19 3.73 -0.31
CA TRP A 85 3.39 2.85 -1.17
C TRP A 85 4.24 1.96 -2.08
N THR A 86 5.31 2.51 -2.67
CA THR A 86 6.08 1.83 -3.72
C THR A 86 7.58 1.72 -3.46
N GLY A 87 8.06 2.42 -2.45
CA GLY A 87 9.49 2.63 -2.25
C GLY A 87 10.04 3.73 -3.15
N SER A 88 11.03 4.45 -2.65
CA SER A 88 11.77 5.52 -3.34
C SER A 88 13.09 5.78 -2.62
N GLU A 89 13.91 6.72 -3.10
CA GLU A 89 15.13 7.17 -2.40
C GLU A 89 14.84 7.70 -0.98
N ASP A 90 13.63 8.24 -0.74
CA ASP A 90 13.21 8.69 0.59
C ASP A 90 12.97 7.52 1.55
N THR A 91 12.69 6.31 1.04
CA THR A 91 12.57 5.11 1.86
C THR A 91 13.86 4.82 2.63
N ASP A 92 15.01 4.95 1.98
CA ASP A 92 16.34 4.69 2.57
C ASP A 92 16.74 5.76 3.58
N ARG A 93 16.10 6.93 3.58
CA ARG A 93 16.33 8.02 4.53
C ARG A 93 15.55 7.86 5.84
N VAL A 94 14.57 6.96 5.86
CA VAL A 94 13.80 6.67 7.08
C VAL A 94 14.54 5.63 7.91
N ASP A 95 14.84 5.97 9.17
CA ASP A 95 15.37 5.01 10.14
C ASP A 95 14.26 4.01 10.51
N SER A 96 14.37 2.80 9.94
CA SER A 96 13.41 1.71 10.12
C SER A 96 13.26 1.30 11.58
N ARG A 97 14.35 1.32 12.37
CA ARG A 97 14.30 0.96 13.79
C ARG A 97 13.48 1.98 14.59
N VAL A 98 13.78 3.26 14.41
CA VAL A 98 13.03 4.35 15.06
C VAL A 98 11.57 4.32 14.63
N LEU A 99 11.31 4.10 13.35
CA LEU A 99 9.94 3.93 12.83
C LEU A 99 9.22 2.78 13.54
N GLY A 100 9.85 1.61 13.62
CA GLY A 100 9.27 0.41 14.24
C GLY A 100 8.95 0.60 15.72
N GLU A 101 9.89 1.13 16.49
CA GLU A 101 9.70 1.43 17.92
C GLU A 101 8.49 2.36 18.13
N ARG A 102 8.38 3.43 17.35
CA ARG A 102 7.27 4.40 17.44
C ARG A 102 5.95 3.84 16.94
N LEU A 103 5.96 2.96 15.92
CA LEU A 103 4.75 2.28 15.45
C LEU A 103 4.22 1.33 16.53
N ILE A 104 5.08 0.52 17.16
CA ILE A 104 4.69 -0.37 18.25
C ILE A 104 4.07 0.41 19.39
N GLU A 105 4.71 1.49 19.84
CA GLU A 105 4.15 2.38 20.89
C GLU A 105 2.78 2.91 20.51
N ARG A 106 2.62 3.37 19.26
CA ARG A 106 1.38 3.96 18.79
C ARG A 106 0.25 2.95 18.63
N PHE A 107 0.54 1.76 18.16
CA PHE A 107 -0.45 0.69 18.02
C PHE A 107 -0.77 0.04 19.38
N ALA A 108 0.19 -0.11 20.27
CA ALA A 108 -0.05 -0.61 21.62
C ALA A 108 -1.01 0.30 22.41
N ALA A 109 -1.01 1.60 22.15
CA ALA A 109 -1.95 2.55 22.74
C ALA A 109 -3.39 2.43 22.17
N GLN A 110 -3.57 1.75 21.04
CA GLN A 110 -4.87 1.44 20.48
C GLN A 110 -5.40 0.18 21.16
N ALA A 111 -6.32 0.31 22.11
CA ALA A 111 -6.83 -0.78 22.92
C ALA A 111 -7.42 -1.92 22.06
N GLY A 112 -6.97 -3.16 22.25
CA GLY A 112 -7.57 -4.37 21.70
C GLY A 112 -6.57 -5.47 21.37
N HIS A 113 -7.04 -6.72 21.33
CA HIS A 113 -6.26 -7.92 20.98
C HIS A 113 -5.67 -7.88 19.56
N TYR A 114 -6.16 -6.99 18.70
CA TYR A 114 -5.75 -6.89 17.31
C TYR A 114 -4.26 -6.55 17.16
N TRP A 115 -3.72 -5.72 18.07
CA TRP A 115 -2.34 -5.24 18.05
C TRP A 115 -1.42 -5.93 19.06
N SER A 116 -1.95 -6.84 19.88
CA SER A 116 -1.20 -7.54 20.95
C SER A 116 -0.04 -8.40 20.47
N HIS A 117 0.05 -8.62 19.16
CA HIS A 117 1.12 -9.39 18.53
C HIS A 117 2.30 -8.56 18.06
N LEU A 118 2.22 -7.25 18.18
CA LEU A 118 3.32 -6.36 17.80
C LEU A 118 4.32 -6.35 18.97
N ASP A 119 5.41 -7.06 18.79
CA ASP A 119 6.48 -7.22 19.76
C ASP A 119 7.84 -6.81 19.20
N ALA A 120 8.87 -6.94 20.02
CA ALA A 120 10.23 -6.57 19.65
C ALA A 120 10.81 -7.46 18.51
N GLU A 121 10.27 -8.66 18.28
CA GLU A 121 10.73 -9.53 17.20
C GLU A 121 10.42 -8.92 15.84
N LEU A 122 9.30 -8.19 15.75
CA LEU A 122 8.91 -7.48 14.53
C LEU A 122 9.90 -6.38 14.13
N LEU A 123 10.68 -5.84 15.08
CA LEU A 123 11.67 -4.77 14.79
C LEU A 123 12.75 -5.21 13.80
N SER A 124 13.04 -6.51 13.72
CA SER A 124 14.05 -7.05 12.79
C SER A 124 13.61 -7.04 11.33
N GLU A 125 12.32 -6.89 11.04
CA GLU A 125 11.76 -6.89 9.69
C GLU A 125 11.11 -5.55 9.30
N VAL A 126 11.23 -4.52 10.14
CA VAL A 126 10.62 -3.22 9.87
C VAL A 126 11.17 -2.58 8.61
N SER A 127 10.27 -2.24 7.73
CA SER A 127 10.52 -1.42 6.55
C SER A 127 9.49 -0.27 6.50
N PRO A 128 9.87 0.93 6.06
CA PRO A 128 8.93 2.05 5.94
C PRO A 128 8.01 1.91 4.70
N THR A 129 7.65 0.68 4.34
CA THR A 129 6.87 0.38 3.14
C THR A 129 5.53 -0.27 3.47
N HIS A 130 4.60 -0.14 2.54
CA HIS A 130 3.26 -0.74 2.69
C HIS A 130 3.33 -2.27 2.74
N VAL A 131 4.27 -2.91 2.07
CA VAL A 131 4.40 -4.38 2.10
C VAL A 131 4.76 -4.88 3.51
N PHE A 132 5.61 -4.17 4.26
CA PHE A 132 5.84 -4.47 5.67
C PHE A 132 4.57 -4.30 6.50
N HIS A 133 3.81 -3.23 6.27
CA HIS A 133 2.54 -3.03 6.96
C HIS A 133 1.59 -4.22 6.75
N VAL A 134 1.51 -4.74 5.52
CA VAL A 134 0.62 -5.87 5.17
C VAL A 134 1.13 -7.18 5.74
N LEU A 135 2.41 -7.51 5.54
CA LEU A 135 2.96 -8.83 5.90
C LEU A 135 3.43 -8.91 7.35
N GLY A 136 3.88 -7.79 7.94
CA GLY A 136 4.39 -7.73 9.30
C GLY A 136 3.33 -7.34 10.33
N VAL A 137 2.61 -6.25 10.07
CA VAL A 137 1.74 -5.61 11.08
C VAL A 137 0.33 -6.18 11.10
N TYR A 138 -0.26 -6.50 9.95
CA TYR A 138 -1.58 -7.11 9.92
C TYR A 138 -1.56 -8.59 10.40
N PRO A 139 -2.61 -9.05 11.09
CA PRO A 139 -2.63 -10.40 11.66
C PRO A 139 -2.83 -11.53 10.64
N TRP A 140 -3.04 -11.21 9.36
CA TRP A 140 -3.38 -12.18 8.33
C TRP A 140 -2.30 -13.25 8.11
N THR A 141 -1.01 -12.90 8.23
CA THR A 141 0.09 -13.87 8.14
C THR A 141 0.00 -14.98 9.18
N ARG A 142 -0.50 -14.69 10.38
CA ARG A 142 -0.70 -15.68 11.44
C ARG A 142 -1.83 -16.67 11.16
N LEU A 143 -2.75 -16.29 10.28
CA LEU A 143 -3.90 -17.08 9.88
C LEU A 143 -3.61 -17.98 8.67
N LEU A 144 -2.47 -17.85 8.01
CA LEU A 144 -2.11 -18.68 6.86
C LEU A 144 -2.11 -20.17 7.19
N ALA A 145 -1.63 -20.55 8.37
CA ALA A 145 -1.59 -21.94 8.83
C ALA A 145 -2.98 -22.57 9.07
N THR A 146 -4.05 -21.78 9.04
CA THR A 146 -5.43 -22.30 9.14
C THR A 146 -5.90 -23.04 7.89
N GLY A 147 -5.22 -22.83 6.76
CA GLY A 147 -5.60 -23.38 5.45
C GLY A 147 -6.81 -22.71 4.80
N LEU A 148 -7.35 -21.64 5.41
CA LEU A 148 -8.41 -20.83 4.80
C LEU A 148 -7.84 -20.00 3.66
N PRO A 149 -8.58 -19.78 2.56
CA PRO A 149 -8.10 -19.01 1.42
C PRO A 149 -8.04 -17.50 1.67
N GLU A 150 -8.90 -16.96 2.56
CA GLU A 150 -9.02 -15.52 2.79
C GLU A 150 -7.73 -14.85 3.27
N PRO A 151 -6.96 -15.42 4.24
CA PRO A 151 -5.72 -14.77 4.68
C PRO A 151 -4.74 -14.52 3.55
N LEU A 152 -4.51 -15.51 2.69
CA LEU A 152 -3.62 -15.39 1.55
C LEU A 152 -4.16 -14.40 0.53
N HIS A 153 -5.46 -14.45 0.22
CA HIS A 153 -6.12 -13.52 -0.68
C HIS A 153 -5.98 -12.07 -0.21
N VAL A 154 -6.19 -11.80 1.08
CA VAL A 154 -6.05 -10.45 1.65
C VAL A 154 -4.60 -9.97 1.58
N LEU A 155 -3.63 -10.81 1.94
CA LEU A 155 -2.21 -10.46 1.88
C LEU A 155 -1.78 -10.13 0.44
N ASP A 156 -2.15 -10.96 -0.52
CA ASP A 156 -1.79 -10.78 -1.93
C ASP A 156 -2.48 -9.56 -2.55
N SER A 157 -3.75 -9.34 -2.26
CA SER A 157 -4.52 -8.21 -2.78
C SER A 157 -4.13 -6.88 -2.15
N CYS A 158 -3.81 -6.87 -0.84
CA CYS A 158 -3.51 -5.65 -0.10
C CYS A 158 -2.06 -5.18 -0.29
N ARG A 159 -1.09 -6.07 -0.54
CA ARG A 159 0.26 -5.62 -0.90
C ARG A 159 0.22 -4.90 -2.25
N ILE A 160 0.97 -3.81 -2.39
CA ILE A 160 1.09 -3.18 -3.70
C ILE A 160 1.91 -4.10 -4.61
N ARG A 161 1.37 -4.40 -5.79
CA ARG A 161 2.01 -5.25 -6.80
C ARG A 161 2.38 -4.43 -8.03
N ALA A 162 3.50 -4.76 -8.68
CA ALA A 162 3.86 -4.18 -9.96
C ALA A 162 3.48 -5.16 -11.08
N GLY A 163 2.59 -4.75 -11.97
CA GLY A 163 2.14 -5.55 -13.12
C GLY A 163 2.58 -4.93 -14.45
N ARG A 164 2.98 -5.78 -15.40
CA ARG A 164 3.27 -5.35 -16.77
C ARG A 164 1.97 -5.30 -17.58
N VAL A 165 1.65 -4.16 -18.15
CA VAL A 165 0.44 -3.98 -18.95
C VAL A 165 0.57 -4.74 -20.26
N LEU A 166 -0.36 -5.66 -20.50
CA LEU A 166 -0.45 -6.49 -21.72
C LEU A 166 -1.50 -5.96 -22.71
N ASP A 167 -2.57 -5.34 -22.18
CA ASP A 167 -3.69 -4.84 -22.98
C ASP A 167 -4.44 -3.77 -22.19
N VAL A 168 -5.06 -2.81 -22.88
CA VAL A 168 -5.77 -1.68 -22.30
C VAL A 168 -7.15 -1.56 -22.88
N ASP A 169 -8.17 -1.68 -22.03
CA ASP A 169 -9.57 -1.38 -22.35
C ASP A 169 -10.00 -0.01 -21.78
N GLU A 170 -11.20 0.41 -22.10
CA GLU A 170 -11.77 1.65 -21.59
C GLU A 170 -11.78 1.71 -20.05
N ASP A 171 -12.20 0.64 -19.37
CA ASP A 171 -12.41 0.60 -17.93
C ASP A 171 -11.38 -0.24 -17.18
N SER A 172 -10.57 -1.03 -17.88
CA SER A 172 -9.67 -2.03 -17.30
C SER A 172 -8.36 -2.13 -18.05
N VAL A 173 -7.39 -2.77 -17.40
CA VAL A 173 -6.14 -3.21 -18.02
C VAL A 173 -5.92 -4.69 -17.73
N LEU A 174 -5.39 -5.41 -18.71
CA LEU A 174 -4.84 -6.75 -18.50
C LEU A 174 -3.37 -6.60 -18.14
N VAL A 175 -2.95 -7.15 -17.02
CA VAL A 175 -1.58 -7.08 -16.54
C VAL A 175 -1.01 -8.47 -16.31
N GLU A 176 0.28 -8.64 -16.49
CA GLU A 176 1.04 -9.78 -16.00
C GLU A 176 1.66 -9.42 -14.67
N VAL A 177 1.29 -10.11 -13.60
CA VAL A 177 1.64 -9.75 -12.22
C VAL A 177 1.93 -10.98 -11.37
N ASP A 178 2.94 -10.89 -10.51
CA ASP A 178 3.27 -11.91 -9.55
C ASP A 178 2.17 -12.06 -8.48
N VAL A 179 2.03 -13.25 -7.94
CA VAL A 179 1.06 -13.58 -6.90
C VAL A 179 1.73 -14.24 -5.72
N LEU A 180 1.14 -14.09 -4.52
CA LEU A 180 1.57 -14.86 -3.36
C LEU A 180 0.98 -16.26 -3.40
N ALA A 181 1.80 -17.24 -3.08
CA ALA A 181 1.37 -18.60 -2.76
C ALA A 181 1.83 -18.97 -1.35
N TYR A 182 1.15 -19.93 -0.73
CA TYR A 182 1.51 -20.43 0.59
C TYR A 182 1.41 -21.96 0.64
N ASP A 183 2.57 -22.57 0.88
CA ASP A 183 2.70 -23.98 1.23
C ASP A 183 3.73 -24.08 2.36
N GLN A 184 3.28 -24.00 3.61
CA GLN A 184 4.07 -23.91 4.85
C GLN A 184 4.98 -22.66 4.91
N ARG A 185 5.23 -21.99 3.81
CA ARG A 185 5.94 -20.73 3.68
C ARG A 185 5.32 -19.88 2.58
N LEU A 186 5.43 -18.55 2.73
CA LEU A 186 5.07 -17.62 1.66
C LEU A 186 6.10 -17.67 0.54
N VAL A 187 5.63 -17.64 -0.68
CA VAL A 187 6.47 -17.49 -1.87
C VAL A 187 5.82 -16.49 -2.82
N VAL A 188 6.65 -15.75 -3.54
CA VAL A 188 6.23 -15.01 -4.72
C VAL A 188 6.26 -16.00 -5.87
N ASP A 189 5.09 -16.35 -6.39
CA ASP A 189 4.91 -17.32 -7.48
C ASP A 189 5.05 -16.62 -8.84
N GLU A 190 5.11 -17.40 -9.91
CA GLU A 190 5.27 -16.89 -11.26
C GLU A 190 4.13 -15.93 -11.64
N PRO A 191 4.45 -14.91 -12.47
CA PRO A 191 3.46 -13.95 -12.93
C PRO A 191 2.30 -14.61 -13.68
N ARG A 192 1.10 -14.06 -13.48
CA ARG A 192 -0.13 -14.50 -14.12
C ARG A 192 -0.88 -13.33 -14.74
N PRO A 193 -1.60 -13.54 -15.84
CA PRO A 193 -2.49 -12.51 -16.37
C PRO A 193 -3.65 -12.24 -15.40
N GLU A 194 -3.85 -10.98 -15.08
CA GLU A 194 -4.96 -10.51 -14.24
C GLU A 194 -5.60 -9.28 -14.89
N ARG A 195 -6.93 -9.24 -14.94
CA ARG A 195 -7.65 -8.05 -15.42
C ARG A 195 -8.07 -7.22 -14.22
N VAL A 196 -7.64 -5.96 -14.19
CA VAL A 196 -7.91 -5.02 -13.10
C VAL A 196 -8.57 -3.77 -13.64
N THR A 197 -9.39 -3.12 -12.81
CA THR A 197 -10.03 -1.86 -13.20
C THR A 197 -9.06 -0.69 -13.07
N ARG A 198 -9.18 0.29 -13.98
CA ARG A 198 -8.48 1.58 -13.92
C ARG A 198 -9.43 2.75 -13.77
N ARG A 199 -10.73 2.47 -13.82
CA ARG A 199 -11.80 3.46 -13.79
C ARG A 199 -12.66 3.34 -12.54
N THR A 200 -13.15 4.44 -12.08
CA THR A 200 -14.21 4.56 -11.07
C THR A 200 -15.42 5.28 -11.70
N GLU A 201 -16.48 5.48 -10.94
CA GLU A 201 -17.64 6.28 -11.40
C GLU A 201 -17.25 7.72 -11.74
N ASP A 202 -16.23 8.29 -11.08
CA ASP A 202 -15.76 9.67 -11.28
C ASP A 202 -14.75 9.80 -12.43
N GLY A 203 -14.25 8.70 -13.01
CA GLY A 203 -13.33 8.73 -14.13
C GLY A 203 -12.17 7.75 -14.03
N VAL A 204 -11.14 8.00 -14.83
CA VAL A 204 -9.91 7.18 -14.89
C VAL A 204 -8.93 7.63 -13.82
N MET A 205 -8.42 6.70 -13.03
CA MET A 205 -7.42 6.97 -11.99
C MET A 205 -6.02 7.16 -12.59
N ALA A 206 -5.66 6.32 -13.57
CA ALA A 206 -4.37 6.40 -14.26
C ALA A 206 -4.52 5.91 -15.71
N ASP A 207 -3.75 6.54 -16.61
CA ASP A 207 -3.67 6.15 -18.02
C ASP A 207 -2.47 5.22 -18.23
N PHE A 208 -2.68 4.22 -19.09
CA PHE A 208 -1.69 3.22 -19.42
C PHE A 208 -1.63 2.99 -20.93
N ASP A 209 -0.44 2.66 -21.39
CA ASP A 209 -0.18 2.08 -22.70
C ASP A 209 0.28 0.62 -22.52
N GLU A 210 0.10 -0.21 -23.57
CA GLU A 210 0.68 -1.56 -23.59
C GLU A 210 2.20 -1.49 -23.37
N GLY A 211 2.68 -2.35 -22.47
CA GLY A 211 4.08 -2.37 -22.07
C GLY A 211 4.45 -1.43 -20.90
N ASP A 212 3.52 -0.66 -20.36
CA ASP A 212 3.75 0.10 -19.13
C ASP A 212 3.85 -0.80 -17.89
N TRP A 213 4.28 -0.20 -16.78
CA TRP A 213 4.17 -0.80 -15.45
C TRP A 213 3.04 -0.14 -14.67
N ALA A 214 2.13 -0.95 -14.14
CA ALA A 214 1.04 -0.50 -13.28
C ALA A 214 1.29 -0.91 -11.83
N ALA A 215 1.06 0.01 -10.88
CA ALA A 215 0.92 -0.33 -9.47
C ALA A 215 -0.51 -0.80 -9.22
N LEU A 216 -0.64 -1.98 -8.63
CA LEU A 216 -1.92 -2.60 -8.33
C LEU A 216 -2.16 -2.62 -6.82
N HIS A 217 -3.37 -2.28 -6.41
CA HIS A 217 -3.85 -2.44 -5.05
C HIS A 217 -5.26 -3.04 -5.09
N TRP A 218 -5.42 -4.22 -4.55
CA TRP A 218 -6.61 -5.04 -4.79
C TRP A 218 -6.83 -5.23 -6.29
N SER A 219 -8.05 -5.05 -6.76
CA SER A 219 -8.42 -5.18 -8.17
C SER A 219 -8.30 -3.87 -8.97
N PHE A 220 -7.48 -2.90 -8.50
CA PHE A 220 -7.33 -1.59 -9.13
C PHE A 220 -5.89 -1.34 -9.61
N ALA A 221 -5.77 -0.80 -10.83
CA ALA A 221 -4.55 -0.17 -11.32
C ALA A 221 -4.50 1.29 -10.82
N CYS A 222 -3.73 1.51 -9.74
CA CYS A 222 -3.73 2.75 -9.00
C CYS A 222 -2.85 3.83 -9.61
N ASP A 223 -1.71 3.43 -10.20
CA ASP A 223 -0.69 4.37 -10.66
C ASP A 223 0.17 3.76 -11.75
N ARG A 224 0.75 4.61 -12.59
CA ARG A 224 1.74 4.24 -13.60
C ARG A 224 3.13 4.36 -12.99
N LEU A 225 3.92 3.30 -13.06
CA LEU A 225 5.28 3.24 -12.53
C LEU A 225 6.32 3.36 -13.65
N THR A 226 7.45 3.95 -13.32
CA THR A 226 8.66 3.77 -14.13
C THR A 226 9.21 2.34 -13.94
N ALA A 227 10.04 1.87 -14.86
CA ALA A 227 10.68 0.56 -14.72
C ALA A 227 11.53 0.45 -13.43
N ALA A 228 12.17 1.55 -13.01
CA ALA A 228 12.93 1.61 -11.77
C ALA A 228 12.03 1.47 -10.53
N GLN A 229 10.89 2.17 -10.49
CA GLN A 229 9.92 2.05 -9.40
C GLN A 229 9.32 0.65 -9.32
N ALA A 230 8.99 0.05 -10.45
CA ALA A 230 8.50 -1.32 -10.51
C ALA A 230 9.55 -2.32 -9.96
N ALA A 231 10.81 -2.17 -10.37
CA ALA A 231 11.91 -3.01 -9.87
C ALA A 231 12.10 -2.86 -8.35
N THR A 232 12.05 -1.63 -7.82
CA THR A 232 12.14 -1.37 -6.37
C THR A 232 10.98 -2.05 -5.62
N LEU A 233 9.76 -1.92 -6.13
CA LEU A 233 8.57 -2.51 -5.51
C LEU A 233 8.61 -4.04 -5.50
N ILE A 234 9.03 -4.66 -6.60
CA ILE A 234 9.22 -6.11 -6.72
C ILE A 234 10.28 -6.59 -5.73
N ALA A 235 11.43 -5.93 -5.68
CA ALA A 235 12.53 -6.30 -4.80
C ALA A 235 12.14 -6.18 -3.32
N SER A 236 11.52 -5.07 -2.90
CA SER A 236 11.08 -4.87 -1.52
C SER A 236 9.99 -5.87 -1.10
N SER A 237 9.12 -6.27 -2.02
CA SER A 237 8.12 -7.30 -1.78
C SER A 237 8.76 -8.68 -1.54
N ALA A 238 9.71 -9.08 -2.37
CA ALA A 238 10.44 -10.35 -2.24
C ALA A 238 11.28 -10.40 -0.95
N GLU A 239 11.94 -9.31 -0.59
CA GLU A 239 12.67 -9.18 0.65
C GLU A 239 11.75 -9.33 1.86
N GLN A 240 10.63 -8.61 1.89
CA GLN A 240 9.67 -8.68 2.99
C GLN A 240 9.07 -10.08 3.15
N VAL A 241 8.77 -10.78 2.05
CA VAL A 241 8.34 -12.18 2.08
C VAL A 241 9.40 -13.06 2.74
N THR A 242 10.68 -12.84 2.44
CA THR A 242 11.79 -13.58 3.04
C THR A 242 11.87 -13.35 4.54
N LEU A 243 11.82 -12.09 4.99
CA LEU A 243 11.85 -11.72 6.41
C LEU A 243 10.63 -12.27 7.16
N THR A 244 9.45 -12.15 6.57
CA THR A 244 8.21 -12.71 7.14
C THR A 244 8.30 -14.22 7.33
N ASN A 245 8.89 -14.96 6.39
CA ASN A 245 9.10 -16.41 6.53
C ASN A 245 10.03 -16.75 7.70
N VAL A 246 11.08 -15.95 7.94
CA VAL A 246 11.94 -16.13 9.11
C VAL A 246 11.10 -16.07 10.39
N ARG A 247 10.29 -15.03 10.56
CA ARG A 247 9.40 -14.87 11.72
C ARG A 247 8.39 -16.01 11.85
N LEU A 248 7.81 -16.49 10.73
CA LEU A 248 6.83 -17.58 10.77
C LEU A 248 7.42 -18.93 11.20
N THR A 249 8.74 -19.11 11.08
CA THR A 249 9.45 -20.33 11.49
C THR A 249 9.95 -20.29 12.94
N LEU A 250 9.92 -19.13 13.60
CA LEU A 250 10.33 -19.01 14.99
C LEU A 250 9.33 -19.73 15.91
N PRO A 251 9.81 -20.41 16.97
CA PRO A 251 8.92 -20.99 17.98
C PRO A 251 8.09 -19.87 18.62
N LYS A 252 6.79 -20.04 18.66
CA LYS A 252 5.92 -19.08 19.40
C LYS A 252 6.17 -19.27 20.87
N THR A 253 6.76 -18.27 21.54
CA THR A 253 6.96 -18.21 22.99
C THR A 253 5.64 -17.98 23.73
#